data_870d3d1550a89b90eabb30670882e4eb
#
_entry.id   870d3d1550a89b90eabb30670882e4eb
#
_cell.length_a   1.000
_cell.length_b   1.000
_cell.length_c   1.000
_cell.angle_alpha   90.00
_cell.angle_beta   90.00
_cell.angle_gamma   90.00
#
_symmetry.space_group_name_H-M   'P 1'
#
loop_
_entity.id
_entity.type
_entity.pdbx_description
1 polymer ?
#
loop_
_entity_poly.entity_id
_entity_poly.type
_entity_poly.pdbx_seq_one_letter_code
_entity_poly.pdbx_strand_id
1 'polypeptide(L)'
;MSVDVVLLHAPSVYDFRQKTILYGPVSDLIPPSPVFEMYPIGFASIAEHLERAGYRVRIVNLAVRMLNSRKFSAERMIERLRAAVFGIDLHWLVHAHGAIEVARIVKRYHPEAKVVFGGLSSSYFYKELLQYPEVDYVLRGDSTEEPFRQLMDCLMSRKEPEAVPNLVWRDSQGKLRENPFSHVPTDISNVMIGHYKRIIRSVIRYRDLASYIPFKGWPRYPIMAVFTCRGCSENCVICGGSAAAFRNFYYREKPVFRPPELVIRDVKQIESFSNGPIFILGDLCQAGADYAYEVLRLLQKERVKNQFILELFSPASGDLIHQMGLSCPNFCLEMSPESHDPEVRRASGRHYSNEALEQTINDALSAGCRRMDVFFMIGLPKQTPQSVMDTIDYCGYLLDKFRGDKRLSLFIAPLAPFLDPGSLGFEQPDRYGYRIRFRTLEEHRQGLVAPSWKYSLNYETEWMSRHQIAETAYEAILRLNRLKARHGNIPQKLAEAGEQRIQAAREMMHRIDDILSRGNYQEELSHLKAEIDRVNMFPVSEKRQLELPVGLVKLKFWRLFW
;
A
#
# COMPACT_ATOMS: atom_id res chain seq x y z
N MET A 1 -27.95 -15.94 3.06
CA MET A 1 -28.02 -15.35 4.40
C MET A 1 -27.88 -13.85 4.27
N SER A 2 -28.75 -13.06 4.89
CA SER A 2 -28.61 -11.61 4.90
C SER A 2 -27.41 -11.21 5.76
N VAL A 3 -26.70 -10.17 5.34
CA VAL A 3 -25.55 -9.58 5.99
C VAL A 3 -25.92 -8.13 6.29
N ASP A 4 -25.47 -7.56 7.41
CA ASP A 4 -25.81 -6.18 7.72
C ASP A 4 -24.87 -5.22 6.96
N VAL A 5 -23.57 -5.59 6.88
CA VAL A 5 -22.55 -4.82 6.18
C VAL A 5 -21.70 -5.72 5.28
N VAL A 6 -21.49 -5.30 4.04
CA VAL A 6 -20.47 -5.88 3.14
C VAL A 6 -19.36 -4.85 2.95
N LEU A 7 -18.12 -5.24 3.23
CA LEU A 7 -16.93 -4.44 2.95
C LEU A 7 -16.34 -4.91 1.62
N LEU A 8 -16.32 -4.02 0.62
CA LEU A 8 -15.86 -4.31 -0.75
C LEU A 8 -14.50 -3.68 -1.01
N HIS A 9 -13.53 -4.48 -1.40
CA HIS A 9 -12.26 -4.01 -1.93
C HIS A 9 -12.25 -4.10 -3.45
N ALA A 10 -12.13 -2.95 -4.10
CA ALA A 10 -12.08 -2.82 -5.54
C ALA A 10 -10.65 -2.97 -6.09
N PRO A 11 -10.45 -3.43 -7.33
CA PRO A 11 -9.17 -3.27 -8.01
C PRO A 11 -8.87 -1.77 -8.24
N SER A 12 -7.62 -1.42 -8.49
CA SER A 12 -7.26 -0.05 -8.86
C SER A 12 -8.07 0.47 -10.06
N VAL A 13 -8.20 -0.34 -11.08
CA VAL A 13 -9.00 -0.05 -12.28
C VAL A 13 -10.03 -1.14 -12.50
N TYR A 14 -11.31 -0.77 -12.60
CA TYR A 14 -12.39 -1.67 -12.97
C TYR A 14 -12.80 -1.45 -14.45
N ASP A 15 -12.97 -2.43 -15.36
CA ASP A 15 -12.41 -3.76 -15.27
C ASP A 15 -11.03 -3.77 -15.94
N PHE A 16 -9.96 -3.88 -15.18
CA PHE A 16 -8.57 -3.84 -15.68
C PHE A 16 -8.30 -4.90 -16.77
N ARG A 17 -9.08 -5.99 -16.80
CA ARG A 17 -8.93 -7.07 -17.79
C ARG A 17 -9.39 -6.65 -19.18
N GLN A 18 -10.21 -5.58 -19.27
CA GLN A 18 -10.77 -5.05 -20.53
C GLN A 18 -10.07 -3.76 -20.97
N LYS A 19 -9.33 -3.11 -20.07
CA LYS A 19 -8.63 -1.85 -20.36
C LYS A 19 -7.28 -2.10 -21.02
N THR A 20 -6.91 -1.23 -21.94
CA THR A 20 -5.59 -1.24 -22.59
C THR A 20 -4.69 -0.25 -21.86
N ILE A 21 -3.93 -0.73 -20.89
CA ILE A 21 -3.09 0.08 -20.01
C ILE A 21 -1.71 -0.58 -19.90
N LEU A 22 -0.67 0.15 -20.27
CA LEU A 22 0.71 -0.20 -19.95
C LEU A 22 0.99 0.28 -18.52
N TYR A 23 1.07 -0.66 -17.59
CA TYR A 23 1.43 -0.37 -16.21
C TYR A 23 2.92 -0.13 -16.04
N GLY A 24 3.27 0.77 -15.12
CA GLY A 24 4.65 1.10 -14.82
C GLY A 24 5.39 0.06 -13.99
N PRO A 25 6.69 0.26 -13.82
CA PRO A 25 7.47 -0.54 -12.92
C PRO A 25 6.99 -0.31 -11.48
N VAL A 26 6.61 -1.39 -10.80
CA VAL A 26 6.22 -1.38 -9.39
C VAL A 26 7.35 -2.04 -8.61
N SER A 27 7.85 -1.34 -7.60
CA SER A 27 8.90 -1.85 -6.71
C SER A 27 8.33 -2.53 -5.47
N ASP A 28 7.03 -2.70 -5.40
CA ASP A 28 6.43 -3.32 -4.23
C ASP A 28 6.90 -4.76 -4.07
N LEU A 29 7.39 -5.01 -2.87
CA LEU A 29 7.79 -6.32 -2.44
C LEU A 29 6.59 -7.26 -2.42
N ILE A 30 5.41 -6.75 -2.07
CA ILE A 30 4.19 -7.53 -1.91
C ILE A 30 2.97 -6.62 -1.98
N PRO A 31 2.01 -6.90 -2.84
CA PRO A 31 2.02 -7.79 -4.00
C PRO A 31 2.55 -7.06 -5.26
N PRO A 32 3.32 -7.71 -6.10
CA PRO A 32 3.83 -7.11 -7.33
C PRO A 32 2.74 -7.06 -8.41
N SER A 33 1.63 -6.43 -8.13
CA SER A 33 0.49 -6.35 -9.05
C SER A 33 0.02 -4.90 -9.19
N PRO A 34 -0.07 -4.38 -10.42
CA PRO A 34 -0.56 -3.03 -10.67
C PRO A 34 -2.07 -2.89 -10.37
N VAL A 35 -2.71 -3.97 -9.95
CA VAL A 35 -4.13 -3.97 -9.56
C VAL A 35 -4.30 -3.57 -8.09
N PHE A 36 -3.21 -3.58 -7.31
CA PHE A 36 -3.21 -3.24 -5.88
C PHE A 36 -4.28 -4.02 -5.11
N GLU A 37 -4.25 -5.35 -5.24
CA GLU A 37 -5.30 -6.25 -4.77
C GLU A 37 -5.36 -6.45 -3.26
N MET A 38 -4.44 -5.88 -2.49
CA MET A 38 -4.41 -6.05 -1.05
C MET A 38 -5.41 -5.10 -0.37
N TYR A 39 -6.45 -5.65 0.24
CA TYR A 39 -7.39 -4.83 1.00
C TYR A 39 -6.74 -4.25 2.25
N PRO A 40 -7.18 -3.04 2.70
CA PRO A 40 -6.57 -2.37 3.82
C PRO A 40 -6.77 -3.14 5.11
N ILE A 41 -5.76 -3.10 5.98
CA ILE A 41 -5.80 -3.70 7.32
C ILE A 41 -7.00 -3.17 8.14
N GLY A 42 -7.44 -1.93 7.88
CA GLY A 42 -8.61 -1.31 8.46
C GLY A 42 -9.92 -2.09 8.23
N PHE A 43 -10.04 -2.85 7.15
CA PHE A 43 -11.21 -3.72 6.97
C PHE A 43 -11.30 -4.81 8.03
N ALA A 44 -10.15 -5.34 8.47
CA ALA A 44 -10.14 -6.34 9.53
C ALA A 44 -10.54 -5.73 10.88
N SER A 45 -10.05 -4.54 11.21
CA SER A 45 -10.39 -3.84 12.47
C SER A 45 -11.85 -3.38 12.49
N ILE A 46 -12.34 -2.80 11.40
CA ILE A 46 -13.74 -2.38 11.26
C ILE A 46 -14.67 -3.59 11.40
N ALA A 47 -14.38 -4.69 10.68
CA ALA A 47 -15.21 -5.88 10.72
C ALA A 47 -15.23 -6.50 12.13
N GLU A 48 -14.08 -6.53 12.82
CA GLU A 48 -14.00 -7.01 14.20
C GLU A 48 -14.81 -6.13 15.16
N HIS A 49 -14.69 -4.81 15.02
CA HIS A 49 -15.40 -3.86 15.87
C HIS A 49 -16.93 -3.95 15.69
N LEU A 50 -17.40 -4.01 14.44
CA LEU A 50 -18.82 -4.15 14.12
C LEU A 50 -19.39 -5.51 14.57
N GLU A 51 -18.63 -6.61 14.40
CA GLU A 51 -19.10 -7.94 14.85
C GLU A 51 -19.21 -8.03 16.37
N ARG A 52 -18.35 -7.34 17.13
CA ARG A 52 -18.48 -7.23 18.60
C ARG A 52 -19.74 -6.46 19.01
N ALA A 53 -20.16 -5.52 18.20
CA ALA A 53 -21.42 -4.79 18.39
C ALA A 53 -22.66 -5.59 17.91
N GLY A 54 -22.48 -6.83 17.43
CA GLY A 54 -23.56 -7.72 17.03
C GLY A 54 -23.93 -7.68 15.54
N TYR A 55 -23.26 -6.89 14.73
CA TYR A 55 -23.51 -6.82 13.29
C TYR A 55 -22.90 -8.01 12.54
N ARG A 56 -23.54 -8.44 11.47
CA ARG A 56 -23.01 -9.46 10.56
C ARG A 56 -22.25 -8.80 9.44
N VAL A 57 -20.92 -8.99 9.42
CA VAL A 57 -20.01 -8.36 8.45
C VAL A 57 -19.44 -9.39 7.50
N ARG A 58 -19.33 -9.04 6.22
CA ARG A 58 -18.64 -9.83 5.20
C ARG A 58 -17.64 -8.96 4.46
N ILE A 59 -16.40 -9.42 4.37
CA ILE A 59 -15.37 -8.81 3.50
C ILE A 59 -15.43 -9.53 2.15
N VAL A 60 -15.37 -8.78 1.05
CA VAL A 60 -15.29 -9.29 -0.32
C VAL A 60 -14.15 -8.59 -1.06
N ASN A 61 -13.09 -9.31 -1.33
CA ASN A 61 -11.97 -8.82 -2.12
C ASN A 61 -12.23 -9.11 -3.62
N LEU A 62 -12.80 -8.15 -4.33
CA LEU A 62 -13.08 -8.26 -5.76
C LEU A 62 -11.79 -8.32 -6.58
N ALA A 63 -10.77 -7.55 -6.20
CA ALA A 63 -9.50 -7.47 -6.92
C ALA A 63 -8.80 -8.83 -7.00
N VAL A 64 -8.60 -9.52 -5.87
CA VAL A 64 -8.00 -10.86 -5.83
C VAL A 64 -8.83 -11.88 -6.63
N ARG A 65 -10.15 -11.81 -6.51
CA ARG A 65 -11.04 -12.74 -7.24
C ARG A 65 -10.94 -12.55 -8.74
N MET A 66 -10.88 -11.30 -9.21
CA MET A 66 -10.70 -10.95 -10.62
C MET A 66 -9.33 -11.39 -11.15
N LEU A 67 -8.26 -11.26 -10.34
CA LEU A 67 -6.91 -11.73 -10.68
C LEU A 67 -6.80 -13.24 -10.76
N ASN A 68 -7.53 -13.96 -9.89
CA ASN A 68 -7.49 -15.42 -9.84
C ASN A 68 -8.32 -16.09 -10.93
N SER A 69 -9.34 -15.40 -11.47
CA SER A 69 -10.23 -15.98 -12.46
C SER A 69 -10.69 -14.96 -13.51
N ARG A 70 -10.31 -15.19 -14.77
CA ARG A 70 -10.81 -14.41 -15.91
C ARG A 70 -12.34 -14.51 -16.09
N LYS A 71 -12.93 -15.63 -15.67
CA LYS A 71 -14.38 -15.88 -15.75
C LYS A 71 -15.17 -15.28 -14.59
N PHE A 72 -14.50 -14.77 -13.55
CA PHE A 72 -15.19 -14.18 -12.41
C PHE A 72 -15.83 -12.85 -12.80
N SER A 73 -17.13 -12.69 -12.48
CA SER A 73 -17.88 -11.45 -12.66
C SER A 73 -18.11 -10.78 -11.30
N ALA A 74 -17.52 -9.61 -11.11
CA ALA A 74 -17.75 -8.79 -9.93
C ALA A 74 -19.22 -8.32 -9.87
N GLU A 75 -19.84 -7.99 -11.01
CA GLU A 75 -21.24 -7.60 -11.10
C GLU A 75 -22.16 -8.71 -10.57
N ARG A 76 -22.01 -9.95 -11.09
CA ARG A 76 -22.81 -11.10 -10.62
C ARG A 76 -22.56 -11.42 -9.14
N MET A 77 -21.38 -11.15 -8.65
CA MET A 77 -21.08 -11.32 -7.23
C MET A 77 -21.85 -10.28 -6.41
N ILE A 78 -21.77 -9.00 -6.78
CA ILE A 78 -22.45 -7.90 -6.10
C ILE A 78 -23.98 -8.10 -6.18
N GLU A 79 -24.54 -8.42 -7.35
CA GLU A 79 -25.95 -8.70 -7.54
C GLU A 79 -26.52 -9.73 -6.54
N ARG A 80 -25.72 -10.74 -6.18
CA ARG A 80 -26.12 -11.81 -5.25
C ARG A 80 -25.96 -11.45 -3.78
N LEU A 81 -25.20 -10.41 -3.47
CA LEU A 81 -25.06 -9.96 -2.09
C LEU A 81 -26.40 -9.36 -1.59
N ARG A 82 -26.65 -9.50 -0.30
CA ARG A 82 -27.82 -8.90 0.35
C ARG A 82 -27.33 -8.25 1.65
N ALA A 83 -27.21 -6.93 1.63
CA ALA A 83 -26.78 -6.13 2.77
C ALA A 83 -27.52 -4.79 2.78
N ALA A 84 -27.72 -4.23 3.95
CA ALA A 84 -28.24 -2.87 4.09
C ALA A 84 -27.18 -1.82 3.77
N VAL A 85 -25.92 -2.14 4.04
CA VAL A 85 -24.77 -1.22 3.88
C VAL A 85 -23.63 -1.89 3.12
N PHE A 86 -23.07 -1.16 2.16
CA PHE A 86 -21.84 -1.51 1.47
C PHE A 86 -20.76 -0.49 1.83
N GLY A 87 -19.72 -0.92 2.56
CA GLY A 87 -18.53 -0.13 2.81
C GLY A 87 -17.51 -0.35 1.70
N ILE A 88 -17.05 0.71 1.08
CA ILE A 88 -16.04 0.67 0.01
C ILE A 88 -14.81 1.44 0.47
N ASP A 89 -13.65 0.82 0.38
CA ASP A 89 -12.42 1.50 0.74
C ASP A 89 -11.88 2.37 -0.40
N LEU A 90 -11.46 3.57 -0.03
CA LEU A 90 -10.55 4.40 -0.81
C LEU A 90 -9.42 4.85 0.14
N HIS A 91 -8.70 3.86 0.68
CA HIS A 91 -7.60 4.11 1.61
C HIS A 91 -6.39 4.72 0.91
N TRP A 92 -6.20 4.40 -0.36
CA TRP A 92 -5.18 4.95 -1.22
C TRP A 92 -5.77 5.31 -2.59
N LEU A 93 -5.31 6.42 -3.17
CA LEU A 93 -5.91 7.03 -4.36
C LEU A 93 -5.84 6.15 -5.62
N VAL A 94 -4.94 5.18 -5.66
CA VAL A 94 -4.84 4.21 -6.77
C VAL A 94 -6.13 3.41 -6.99
N HIS A 95 -7.01 3.35 -5.99
CA HIS A 95 -8.30 2.67 -6.10
C HIS A 95 -9.44 3.58 -6.58
N ALA A 96 -9.19 4.88 -6.86
CA ALA A 96 -10.25 5.84 -7.18
C ALA A 96 -11.17 5.37 -8.32
N HIS A 97 -10.59 4.85 -9.42
CA HIS A 97 -11.42 4.37 -10.53
C HIS A 97 -12.25 3.15 -10.12
N GLY A 98 -11.62 2.12 -9.58
CA GLY A 98 -12.31 0.87 -9.25
C GLY A 98 -13.34 1.03 -8.15
N ALA A 99 -13.07 1.83 -7.11
CA ALA A 99 -13.98 2.05 -6.00
C ALA A 99 -15.28 2.75 -6.45
N ILE A 100 -15.18 3.77 -7.30
CA ILE A 100 -16.35 4.48 -7.84
C ILE A 100 -17.15 3.58 -8.77
N GLU A 101 -16.49 2.82 -9.66
CA GLU A 101 -17.19 1.87 -10.55
C GLU A 101 -17.90 0.76 -9.75
N VAL A 102 -17.28 0.27 -8.66
CA VAL A 102 -17.91 -0.71 -7.76
C VAL A 102 -19.13 -0.10 -7.06
N ALA A 103 -19.06 1.18 -6.63
CA ALA A 103 -20.22 1.89 -6.07
C ALA A 103 -21.37 1.99 -7.08
N ARG A 104 -21.09 2.29 -8.35
CA ARG A 104 -22.08 2.29 -9.45
C ARG A 104 -22.76 0.93 -9.61
N ILE A 105 -21.98 -0.14 -9.57
CA ILE A 105 -22.51 -1.50 -9.66
C ILE A 105 -23.41 -1.81 -8.45
N VAL A 106 -22.97 -1.44 -7.24
CA VAL A 106 -23.81 -1.61 -6.04
C VAL A 106 -25.15 -0.91 -6.19
N LYS A 107 -25.17 0.36 -6.58
CA LYS A 107 -26.43 1.12 -6.73
C LYS A 107 -27.30 0.60 -7.86
N ARG A 108 -26.71 0.05 -8.93
CA ARG A 108 -27.48 -0.59 -10.03
C ARG A 108 -28.31 -1.79 -9.54
N TYR A 109 -27.73 -2.64 -8.70
CA TYR A 109 -28.37 -3.87 -8.23
C TYR A 109 -29.04 -3.75 -6.87
N HIS A 110 -28.65 -2.76 -6.08
CA HIS A 110 -29.12 -2.50 -4.72
C HIS A 110 -29.37 -0.99 -4.51
N PRO A 111 -30.35 -0.39 -5.21
CA PRO A 111 -30.56 1.07 -5.17
C PRO A 111 -30.87 1.59 -3.76
N GLU A 112 -31.54 0.79 -2.92
CA GLU A 112 -31.90 1.17 -1.54
C GLU A 112 -30.76 0.98 -0.53
N ALA A 113 -29.74 0.18 -0.86
CA ALA A 113 -28.61 -0.05 0.03
C ALA A 113 -27.75 1.22 0.14
N LYS A 114 -27.20 1.43 1.32
CA LYS A 114 -26.35 2.59 1.58
C LYS A 114 -24.89 2.26 1.24
N VAL A 115 -24.24 3.19 0.54
CA VAL A 115 -22.83 3.11 0.16
C VAL A 115 -22.02 4.07 1.02
N VAL A 116 -21.06 3.53 1.77
CA VAL A 116 -20.20 4.24 2.70
C VAL A 116 -18.75 4.15 2.23
N PHE A 117 -18.13 5.29 1.98
CA PHE A 117 -16.70 5.36 1.69
C PHE A 117 -15.89 5.66 2.95
N GLY A 118 -14.65 5.12 3.01
CA GLY A 118 -13.70 5.39 4.08
C GLY A 118 -12.26 5.18 3.63
N GLY A 119 -11.33 5.68 4.43
CA GLY A 119 -9.89 5.64 4.16
C GLY A 119 -9.29 7.04 4.00
N LEU A 120 -7.95 7.11 3.89
CA LEU A 120 -7.25 8.39 3.89
C LEU A 120 -7.60 9.22 2.64
N SER A 121 -7.58 8.62 1.45
CA SER A 121 -7.96 9.33 0.22
C SER A 121 -9.45 9.69 0.19
N SER A 122 -10.34 8.87 0.78
CA SER A 122 -11.74 9.26 0.97
C SER A 122 -11.87 10.48 1.88
N SER A 123 -11.05 10.56 2.91
CA SER A 123 -11.05 11.68 3.86
C SER A 123 -10.56 12.97 3.21
N TYR A 124 -9.59 12.88 2.30
CA TYR A 124 -9.09 14.02 1.55
C TYR A 124 -10.13 14.52 0.52
N PHE A 125 -10.70 13.63 -0.27
CA PHE A 125 -11.63 13.96 -1.36
C PHE A 125 -13.11 13.82 -0.98
N TYR A 126 -13.47 13.94 0.30
CA TYR A 126 -14.83 13.65 0.77
C TYR A 126 -15.93 14.48 0.08
N LYS A 127 -15.65 15.76 -0.22
CA LYS A 127 -16.62 16.65 -0.91
C LYS A 127 -16.85 16.21 -2.35
N GLU A 128 -15.78 15.79 -3.03
CA GLU A 128 -15.85 15.33 -4.41
C GLU A 128 -16.50 13.93 -4.50
N LEU A 129 -16.18 13.03 -3.57
CA LEU A 129 -16.85 11.73 -3.48
C LEU A 129 -18.37 11.86 -3.35
N LEU A 130 -18.84 12.81 -2.55
CA LEU A 130 -20.27 13.05 -2.39
C LEU A 130 -20.92 13.76 -3.60
N GLN A 131 -20.20 14.14 -4.63
CA GLN A 131 -20.77 14.57 -5.90
C GLN A 131 -21.25 13.40 -6.75
N TYR A 132 -20.72 12.19 -6.52
CA TYR A 132 -21.20 10.97 -7.17
C TYR A 132 -22.52 10.52 -6.53
N PRO A 133 -23.61 10.32 -7.33
CA PRO A 133 -24.92 9.94 -6.80
C PRO A 133 -24.92 8.56 -6.13
N GLU A 134 -23.90 7.75 -6.41
CA GLU A 134 -23.73 6.42 -5.83
C GLU A 134 -23.17 6.42 -4.41
N VAL A 135 -22.67 7.56 -3.92
CA VAL A 135 -22.04 7.69 -2.60
C VAL A 135 -23.02 8.34 -1.63
N ASP A 136 -23.47 7.64 -0.61
CA ASP A 136 -24.38 8.17 0.41
C ASP A 136 -23.62 8.83 1.57
N TYR A 137 -22.51 8.21 2.02
CA TYR A 137 -21.77 8.57 3.22
C TYR A 137 -20.27 8.51 3.02
N VAL A 138 -19.53 9.41 3.65
CA VAL A 138 -18.06 9.37 3.77
C VAL A 138 -17.68 9.49 5.25
N LEU A 139 -16.98 8.47 5.76
CA LEU A 139 -16.38 8.50 7.10
C LEU A 139 -14.93 8.96 6.98
N ARG A 140 -14.62 10.11 7.61
CA ARG A 140 -13.29 10.73 7.55
C ARG A 140 -12.39 10.27 8.70
N GLY A 141 -11.09 10.27 8.44
CA GLY A 141 -10.04 10.01 9.42
C GLY A 141 -9.40 8.65 9.30
N ASP A 142 -8.43 8.41 10.18
CA ASP A 142 -7.65 7.18 10.27
C ASP A 142 -8.24 6.15 11.24
N SER A 143 -9.30 6.52 11.96
CA SER A 143 -9.92 5.74 13.03
C SER A 143 -11.43 5.76 12.86
N THR A 144 -11.96 4.92 11.99
CA THR A 144 -13.37 4.95 11.59
C THR A 144 -14.21 3.79 12.17
N GLU A 145 -13.62 2.94 13.02
CA GLU A 145 -14.31 1.79 13.61
C GLU A 145 -15.55 2.19 14.40
N GLU A 146 -15.38 3.10 15.37
CA GLU A 146 -16.48 3.57 16.22
C GLU A 146 -17.45 4.49 15.48
N PRO A 147 -17.03 5.46 14.67
CA PRO A 147 -17.93 6.21 13.80
C PRO A 147 -18.79 5.33 12.88
N PHE A 148 -18.21 4.26 12.32
CA PHE A 148 -18.97 3.34 11.48
C PHE A 148 -20.00 2.55 12.28
N ARG A 149 -19.65 2.11 13.50
CA ARG A 149 -20.61 1.45 14.40
C ARG A 149 -21.79 2.35 14.71
N GLN A 150 -21.53 3.62 15.06
CA GLN A 150 -22.59 4.60 15.33
C GLN A 150 -23.46 4.88 14.11
N LEU A 151 -22.85 4.98 12.92
CA LEU A 151 -23.59 5.09 11.66
C LEU A 151 -24.51 3.88 11.46
N MET A 152 -24.02 2.67 11.72
CA MET A 152 -24.83 1.46 11.63
C MET A 152 -26.01 1.49 12.59
N ASP A 153 -25.81 1.93 13.84
CA ASP A 153 -26.88 2.06 14.82
C ASP A 153 -27.98 3.04 14.34
N CYS A 154 -27.59 4.17 13.75
CA CYS A 154 -28.52 5.12 13.17
C CYS A 154 -29.31 4.50 12.00
N LEU A 155 -28.60 3.88 11.04
CA LEU A 155 -29.24 3.30 9.85
C LEU A 155 -30.18 2.14 10.18
N MET A 156 -29.80 1.27 11.11
CA MET A 156 -30.67 0.16 11.54
C MET A 156 -31.89 0.64 12.33
N SER A 157 -31.77 1.74 13.07
CA SER A 157 -32.85 2.38 13.82
C SER A 157 -33.65 3.39 12.99
N ARG A 158 -33.31 3.59 11.72
CA ARG A 158 -33.89 4.59 10.83
C ARG A 158 -33.85 6.02 11.41
N LYS A 159 -32.72 6.36 12.06
CA LYS A 159 -32.46 7.70 12.61
C LYS A 159 -31.47 8.44 11.72
N GLU A 160 -31.60 9.76 11.66
CA GLU A 160 -30.62 10.61 10.99
C GLU A 160 -29.27 10.57 11.73
N PRO A 161 -28.14 10.52 11.00
CA PRO A 161 -26.84 10.30 11.60
C PRO A 161 -26.13 11.61 12.02
N GLU A 162 -26.87 12.61 12.47
CA GLU A 162 -26.37 13.95 12.83
C GLU A 162 -25.31 13.93 13.96
N ALA A 163 -25.40 12.95 14.86
CA ALA A 163 -24.48 12.80 15.97
C ALA A 163 -23.25 11.92 15.66
N VAL A 164 -23.16 11.31 14.48
CA VAL A 164 -22.05 10.44 14.12
C VAL A 164 -20.80 11.27 13.84
N PRO A 165 -19.71 11.13 14.61
CA PRO A 165 -18.53 11.98 14.43
C PRO A 165 -17.84 11.67 13.09
N ASN A 166 -17.16 12.66 12.53
CA ASN A 166 -16.37 12.56 11.31
C ASN A 166 -17.17 12.21 10.04
N LEU A 167 -18.51 12.12 10.13
CA LEU A 167 -19.36 11.76 9.00
C LEU A 167 -19.64 12.95 8.10
N VAL A 168 -19.62 12.72 6.79
CA VAL A 168 -20.17 13.65 5.79
C VAL A 168 -21.16 12.89 4.93
N TRP A 169 -22.32 13.52 4.65
CA TRP A 169 -23.44 12.85 4.01
C TRP A 169 -24.40 13.82 3.35
N ARG A 170 -25.38 13.31 2.59
CA ARG A 170 -26.48 14.10 2.07
C ARG A 170 -27.75 13.79 2.86
N ASP A 171 -28.42 14.83 3.31
CA ASP A 171 -29.74 14.68 3.93
C ASP A 171 -30.82 14.32 2.90
N SER A 172 -32.04 14.11 3.39
CA SER A 172 -33.21 13.77 2.56
C SER A 172 -33.58 14.85 1.52
N GLN A 173 -33.05 16.08 1.68
CA GLN A 173 -33.23 17.19 0.74
C GLN A 173 -32.06 17.29 -0.26
N GLY A 174 -31.09 16.38 -0.19
CA GLY A 174 -29.90 16.38 -1.03
C GLY A 174 -28.82 17.40 -0.58
N LYS A 175 -28.99 18.07 0.56
CA LYS A 175 -28.04 19.03 1.09
C LYS A 175 -26.87 18.30 1.76
N LEU A 176 -25.66 18.77 1.48
CA LEU A 176 -24.45 18.27 2.13
C LEU A 176 -24.46 18.64 3.61
N ARG A 177 -24.29 17.65 4.47
CA ARG A 177 -24.12 17.76 5.91
C ARG A 177 -22.72 17.29 6.28
N GLU A 178 -22.06 18.07 7.10
CA GLU A 178 -20.72 17.78 7.61
C GLU A 178 -20.75 17.81 9.12
N ASN A 179 -20.67 16.62 9.72
CA ASN A 179 -20.61 16.47 11.16
C ASN A 179 -19.21 16.84 11.69
N PRO A 180 -19.09 17.27 12.95
CA PRO A 180 -17.80 17.61 13.52
C PRO A 180 -16.77 16.51 13.40
N PHE A 181 -15.53 16.87 13.06
CA PHE A 181 -14.39 15.94 13.08
C PHE A 181 -13.87 15.85 14.52
N SER A 182 -14.50 15.03 15.34
CA SER A 182 -14.27 14.94 16.79
C SER A 182 -13.77 13.60 17.28
N HIS A 183 -13.75 12.57 16.42
CA HIS A 183 -13.24 11.25 16.79
C HIS A 183 -11.82 11.05 16.24
N VAL A 184 -10.84 11.38 17.07
CA VAL A 184 -9.41 11.12 16.84
C VAL A 184 -8.85 10.47 18.12
N PRO A 185 -8.98 9.15 18.28
CA PRO A 185 -8.62 8.49 19.52
C PRO A 185 -7.13 8.59 19.82
N THR A 186 -6.81 8.85 21.07
CA THR A 186 -5.43 8.84 21.62
C THR A 186 -5.05 7.48 22.19
N ASP A 187 -6.00 6.57 22.31
CA ASP A 187 -5.81 5.16 22.66
C ASP A 187 -6.36 4.26 21.57
N ILE A 188 -5.49 3.40 21.04
CA ILE A 188 -5.80 2.42 20.00
C ILE A 188 -5.65 0.97 20.50
N SER A 189 -5.68 0.76 21.81
CA SER A 189 -5.59 -0.57 22.43
C SER A 189 -6.74 -1.50 22.03
N ASN A 190 -7.89 -0.93 21.71
CA ASN A 190 -9.08 -1.65 21.27
C ASN A 190 -9.07 -2.05 19.79
N VAL A 191 -8.12 -1.56 19.00
CA VAL A 191 -7.97 -1.93 17.59
C VAL A 191 -7.38 -3.34 17.50
N MET A 192 -8.15 -4.28 16.95
CA MET A 192 -7.76 -5.69 16.84
C MET A 192 -7.79 -6.11 15.37
N ILE A 193 -6.70 -6.75 14.93
CA ILE A 193 -6.53 -7.16 13.53
C ILE A 193 -6.39 -8.68 13.41
N GLY A 194 -5.92 -9.34 14.44
CA GLY A 194 -5.41 -10.71 14.41
C GLY A 194 -6.42 -11.83 14.69
N HIS A 195 -7.74 -11.59 14.73
CA HIS A 195 -8.70 -12.65 15.06
C HIS A 195 -8.94 -13.65 13.92
N TYR A 196 -7.97 -14.54 13.68
CA TYR A 196 -8.08 -15.58 12.63
C TYR A 196 -9.29 -16.49 12.81
N LYS A 197 -9.69 -16.80 14.06
CA LYS A 197 -10.91 -17.56 14.33
C LYS A 197 -12.16 -16.89 13.72
N ARG A 198 -12.17 -15.55 13.68
CA ARG A 198 -13.24 -14.80 13.02
C ARG A 198 -13.18 -14.98 11.51
N ILE A 199 -12.00 -14.80 10.91
CA ILE A 199 -11.80 -14.99 9.46
C ILE A 199 -12.25 -16.39 9.06
N ILE A 200 -11.85 -17.42 9.79
CA ILE A 200 -12.24 -18.81 9.52
C ILE A 200 -13.75 -19.01 9.63
N ARG A 201 -14.38 -18.49 10.70
CA ARG A 201 -15.84 -18.53 10.83
C ARG A 201 -16.54 -17.86 9.65
N SER A 202 -16.03 -16.74 9.19
CA SER A 202 -16.55 -16.03 8.03
C SER A 202 -16.35 -16.82 6.73
N VAL A 203 -15.16 -17.41 6.52
CA VAL A 203 -14.88 -18.29 5.36
C VAL A 203 -15.84 -19.48 5.34
N ILE A 204 -16.07 -20.14 6.47
CA ILE A 204 -17.01 -21.27 6.57
C ILE A 204 -18.43 -20.79 6.32
N ARG A 205 -18.86 -19.70 6.98
CA ARG A 205 -20.22 -19.14 6.88
C ARG A 205 -20.58 -18.77 5.45
N TYR A 206 -19.65 -18.08 4.74
CA TYR A 206 -19.91 -17.54 3.40
C TYR A 206 -19.39 -18.45 2.29
N ARG A 207 -18.70 -19.55 2.62
CA ARG A 207 -18.03 -20.46 1.67
C ARG A 207 -17.12 -19.70 0.71
N ASP A 208 -16.37 -18.72 1.23
CA ASP A 208 -15.64 -17.74 0.43
C ASP A 208 -14.23 -17.50 0.99
N LEU A 209 -13.34 -18.45 0.74
CA LEU A 209 -11.92 -18.30 1.11
C LEU A 209 -11.24 -17.18 0.28
N ALA A 210 -11.58 -17.08 -1.01
CA ALA A 210 -10.90 -16.18 -1.93
C ALA A 210 -10.99 -14.69 -1.54
N SER A 211 -12.10 -14.29 -0.90
CA SER A 211 -12.28 -12.91 -0.42
C SER A 211 -11.49 -12.56 0.83
N TYR A 212 -10.96 -13.55 1.53
CA TYR A 212 -10.15 -13.35 2.74
C TYR A 212 -8.65 -13.55 2.50
N ILE A 213 -8.26 -13.87 1.28
CA ILE A 213 -6.85 -13.90 0.86
C ILE A 213 -6.43 -12.45 0.55
N PRO A 214 -5.38 -11.92 1.22
CA PRO A 214 -4.99 -10.52 1.05
C PRO A 214 -4.53 -10.21 -0.39
N PHE A 215 -3.75 -11.10 -1.01
CA PHE A 215 -3.21 -10.92 -2.37
C PHE A 215 -3.04 -12.26 -3.08
N LYS A 216 -2.89 -12.21 -4.40
CA LYS A 216 -2.70 -13.38 -5.24
C LYS A 216 -1.39 -14.12 -4.89
N GLY A 217 -1.50 -15.38 -4.50
CA GLY A 217 -0.36 -16.20 -4.10
C GLY A 217 -0.06 -16.22 -2.60
N TRP A 218 -0.80 -15.48 -1.78
CA TRP A 218 -0.63 -15.44 -0.33
C TRP A 218 -0.51 -16.84 0.34
N PRO A 219 -1.27 -17.89 -0.03
CA PRO A 219 -1.08 -19.21 0.58
C PRO A 219 0.31 -19.82 0.34
N ARG A 220 1.03 -19.37 -0.69
CA ARG A 220 2.42 -19.79 -0.95
C ARG A 220 3.42 -18.99 -0.15
N TYR A 221 3.09 -17.74 0.15
CA TYR A 221 3.90 -16.82 0.92
C TYR A 221 3.00 -16.07 1.91
N PRO A 222 2.62 -16.71 3.04
CA PRO A 222 1.64 -16.17 3.95
C PRO A 222 2.25 -15.13 4.90
N ILE A 223 2.79 -14.06 4.35
CA ILE A 223 3.22 -12.90 5.11
C ILE A 223 2.02 -12.24 5.77
N MET A 224 2.21 -11.78 6.97
CA MET A 224 1.18 -11.14 7.77
C MET A 224 1.73 -9.91 8.46
N ALA A 225 0.90 -8.88 8.56
CA ALA A 225 1.30 -7.62 9.16
C ALA A 225 0.81 -7.48 10.60
N VAL A 226 1.63 -6.88 11.43
CA VAL A 226 1.27 -6.41 12.77
C VAL A 226 1.32 -4.89 12.77
N PHE A 227 0.22 -4.31 13.15
CA PHE A 227 0.02 -2.88 13.21
C PHE A 227 0.49 -2.34 14.57
N THR A 228 1.34 -1.32 14.55
CA THR A 228 1.94 -0.75 15.77
C THR A 228 1.40 0.62 16.15
N CYS A 229 1.03 1.43 15.16
CA CYS A 229 0.64 2.82 15.40
C CYS A 229 -0.39 3.35 14.39
N ARG A 230 -0.98 4.47 14.71
CA ARG A 230 -1.69 5.36 13.77
C ARG A 230 -1.06 6.74 13.80
N GLY A 231 -0.88 7.32 12.61
CA GLY A 231 -0.11 8.53 12.43
C GLY A 231 1.36 8.23 12.12
N CYS A 232 2.12 9.28 11.89
CA CYS A 232 3.55 9.22 11.63
C CYS A 232 4.24 10.42 12.27
N SER A 233 5.49 10.27 12.71
CA SER A 233 6.33 11.37 13.20
C SER A 233 7.09 12.09 12.08
N GLU A 234 7.25 11.44 10.92
CA GLU A 234 8.06 11.93 9.83
C GLU A 234 7.29 12.90 8.91
N ASN A 235 8.01 13.89 8.37
CA ASN A 235 7.49 14.86 7.41
C ASN A 235 8.03 14.63 6.00
N CYS A 236 7.96 13.39 5.52
CA CYS A 236 8.33 13.08 4.14
C CYS A 236 7.49 13.90 3.16
N VAL A 237 8.17 14.63 2.28
CA VAL A 237 7.54 15.62 1.39
C VAL A 237 6.53 15.01 0.43
N ILE A 238 6.75 13.75 0.03
CA ILE A 238 5.96 13.05 -0.99
C ILE A 238 4.83 12.19 -0.41
N CYS A 239 4.72 12.08 0.92
CA CYS A 239 3.86 11.09 1.58
C CYS A 239 2.56 11.72 2.11
N GLY A 240 1.41 11.23 1.65
CA GLY A 240 0.08 11.58 2.16
C GLY A 240 -0.25 11.01 3.54
N GLY A 241 0.67 10.21 4.11
CA GLY A 241 0.65 9.70 5.50
C GLY A 241 1.71 10.35 6.40
N SER A 242 2.31 11.48 6.01
CA SER A 242 3.26 12.23 6.82
C SER A 242 2.61 12.89 8.05
N ALA A 243 3.44 13.29 9.02
CA ALA A 243 2.94 14.03 10.20
C ALA A 243 2.16 15.28 9.80
N ALA A 244 2.61 16.00 8.77
CA ALA A 244 1.92 17.16 8.22
C ALA A 244 0.55 16.78 7.63
N ALA A 245 0.46 15.70 6.87
CA ALA A 245 -0.78 15.21 6.29
C ALA A 245 -1.77 14.79 7.40
N PHE A 246 -1.30 14.03 8.38
CA PHE A 246 -2.13 13.62 9.51
C PHE A 246 -2.70 14.80 10.30
N ARG A 247 -1.87 15.80 10.56
CA ARG A 247 -2.31 17.01 11.26
C ARG A 247 -3.34 17.81 10.46
N ASN A 248 -3.07 18.05 9.19
CA ASN A 248 -3.86 18.98 8.39
C ASN A 248 -5.19 18.37 7.88
N PHE A 249 -5.22 17.08 7.60
CA PHE A 249 -6.38 16.43 6.95
C PHE A 249 -7.09 15.40 7.81
N TYR A 250 -6.40 14.86 8.84
CA TYR A 250 -6.97 13.83 9.71
C TYR A 250 -7.00 14.25 11.18
N TYR A 251 -6.63 15.51 11.48
CA TYR A 251 -6.65 16.14 12.80
C TYR A 251 -5.89 15.35 13.87
N ARG A 252 -4.95 14.53 13.46
CA ARG A 252 -4.07 13.79 14.36
C ARG A 252 -2.76 14.54 14.56
N GLU A 253 -2.61 15.18 15.72
CA GLU A 253 -1.45 16.01 16.06
C GLU A 253 -0.17 15.19 16.25
N LYS A 254 -0.29 13.98 16.84
CA LYS A 254 0.82 13.09 17.14
C LYS A 254 0.43 11.64 16.82
N PRO A 255 1.40 10.81 16.40
CA PRO A 255 1.16 9.39 16.27
C PRO A 255 0.80 8.78 17.63
N VAL A 256 -0.05 7.76 17.61
CA VAL A 256 -0.44 6.97 18.78
C VAL A 256 -0.02 5.54 18.56
N PHE A 257 0.53 4.92 19.60
CA PHE A 257 1.12 3.59 19.53
C PHE A 257 0.30 2.60 20.37
N ARG A 258 0.26 1.38 19.90
CA ARG A 258 -0.32 0.27 20.66
C ARG A 258 0.64 -0.13 21.79
N PRO A 259 0.14 -0.48 22.97
CA PRO A 259 0.97 -1.05 24.02
C PRO A 259 1.79 -2.25 23.49
N PRO A 260 3.08 -2.38 23.86
CA PRO A 260 3.94 -3.47 23.39
C PRO A 260 3.34 -4.86 23.58
N GLU A 261 2.64 -5.10 24.70
CA GLU A 261 2.00 -6.39 25.02
C GLU A 261 0.91 -6.75 24.00
N LEU A 262 0.20 -5.76 23.47
CA LEU A 262 -0.83 -5.97 22.45
C LEU A 262 -0.22 -6.26 21.07
N VAL A 263 0.91 -5.65 20.76
CA VAL A 263 1.71 -5.97 19.56
C VAL A 263 2.16 -7.44 19.63
N ILE A 264 2.73 -7.84 20.77
CA ILE A 264 3.19 -9.22 20.99
C ILE A 264 2.03 -10.22 20.99
N ARG A 265 0.89 -9.85 21.56
CA ARG A 265 -0.32 -10.70 21.48
C ARG A 265 -0.70 -11.00 20.03
N ASP A 266 -0.67 -10.01 19.16
CA ASP A 266 -1.01 -10.20 17.74
C ASP A 266 0.07 -11.04 17.03
N VAL A 267 1.35 -10.84 17.33
CA VAL A 267 2.46 -11.69 16.87
C VAL A 267 2.23 -13.16 17.27
N LYS A 268 1.86 -13.41 18.53
CA LYS A 268 1.57 -14.78 19.04
C LYS A 268 0.36 -15.39 18.34
N GLN A 269 -0.67 -14.60 18.06
CA GLN A 269 -1.81 -15.07 17.28
C GLN A 269 -1.38 -15.51 15.88
N ILE A 270 -0.55 -14.72 15.20
CA ILE A 270 0.01 -15.08 13.89
C ILE A 270 0.83 -16.36 14.02
N GLU A 271 1.77 -16.43 14.95
CA GLU A 271 2.61 -17.61 15.19
C GLU A 271 1.78 -18.88 15.40
N SER A 272 0.66 -18.76 16.11
CA SER A 272 -0.21 -19.91 16.35
C SER A 272 -0.82 -20.52 15.09
N PHE A 273 -0.98 -19.71 14.03
CA PHE A 273 -1.67 -20.06 12.80
C PHE A 273 -0.75 -20.21 11.59
N SER A 274 0.32 -19.41 11.50
CA SER A 274 1.20 -19.31 10.33
C SER A 274 2.67 -19.43 10.71
N ASN A 275 3.45 -20.06 9.84
CA ASN A 275 4.92 -20.01 9.85
C ASN A 275 5.48 -18.98 8.85
N GLY A 276 4.61 -18.20 8.20
CA GLY A 276 5.01 -17.12 7.30
C GLY A 276 5.69 -15.96 8.01
N PRO A 277 6.35 -15.08 7.26
CA PRO A 277 6.96 -13.89 7.83
C PRO A 277 5.93 -12.96 8.50
N ILE A 278 6.38 -12.25 9.53
CA ILE A 278 5.61 -11.22 10.23
C ILE A 278 6.24 -9.87 9.92
N PHE A 279 5.46 -9.00 9.30
CA PHE A 279 5.85 -7.63 9.03
C PHE A 279 5.35 -6.73 10.16
N ILE A 280 6.27 -6.13 10.91
CA ILE A 280 5.97 -5.09 11.89
C ILE A 280 5.85 -3.77 11.13
N LEU A 281 4.62 -3.30 10.93
CA LEU A 281 4.36 -2.07 10.19
C LEU A 281 4.75 -0.85 11.01
N GLY A 282 5.56 0.00 10.40
CA GLY A 282 6.07 1.24 10.98
C GLY A 282 7.37 1.05 11.79
N ASP A 283 8.13 2.12 11.87
CA ASP A 283 9.37 2.17 12.63
C ASP A 283 9.06 2.24 14.13
N LEU A 284 9.52 1.25 14.88
CA LEU A 284 9.36 1.20 16.35
C LEU A 284 10.00 2.39 17.05
N CYS A 285 11.03 2.99 16.44
CA CYS A 285 11.74 4.15 16.99
C CYS A 285 10.90 5.43 17.03
N GLN A 286 9.82 5.49 16.25
CA GLN A 286 8.91 6.65 16.27
C GLN A 286 8.25 6.88 17.64
N ALA A 287 8.08 5.82 18.43
CA ALA A 287 7.55 5.89 19.79
C ALA A 287 8.63 6.18 20.86
N GLY A 288 9.89 6.34 20.43
CA GLY A 288 11.06 6.45 21.30
C GLY A 288 11.81 5.13 21.49
N ALA A 289 13.06 5.22 21.90
CA ALA A 289 13.93 4.06 22.06
C ALA A 289 13.37 3.05 23.07
N ASP A 290 12.83 3.52 24.20
CA ASP A 290 12.31 2.66 25.26
C ASP A 290 11.17 1.76 24.75
N TYR A 291 10.30 2.29 23.90
CA TYR A 291 9.23 1.49 23.29
C TYR A 291 9.81 0.41 22.36
N ALA A 292 10.78 0.77 21.53
CA ALA A 292 11.42 -0.17 20.63
C ALA A 292 12.12 -1.30 21.41
N TYR A 293 12.88 -0.95 22.43
CA TYR A 293 13.54 -1.94 23.30
C TYR A 293 12.53 -2.83 24.03
N GLU A 294 11.42 -2.28 24.51
CA GLU A 294 10.40 -3.08 25.19
C GLU A 294 9.71 -4.09 24.25
N VAL A 295 9.34 -3.68 23.03
CA VAL A 295 8.81 -4.59 22.02
C VAL A 295 9.82 -5.70 21.71
N LEU A 296 11.10 -5.35 21.50
CA LEU A 296 12.17 -6.31 21.20
C LEU A 296 12.41 -7.26 22.37
N ARG A 297 12.45 -6.76 23.61
CA ARG A 297 12.59 -7.57 24.84
C ARG A 297 11.46 -8.59 24.98
N LEU A 298 10.23 -8.17 24.69
CA LEU A 298 9.07 -9.06 24.73
C LEU A 298 9.12 -10.11 23.61
N LEU A 299 9.52 -9.76 22.40
CA LEU A 299 9.74 -10.71 21.30
C LEU A 299 10.79 -11.76 21.67
N GLN A 300 11.91 -11.35 22.28
CA GLN A 300 12.96 -12.23 22.74
C GLN A 300 12.46 -13.19 23.83
N LYS A 301 11.68 -12.69 24.79
CA LYS A 301 11.07 -13.50 25.85
C LYS A 301 10.14 -14.58 25.29
N GLU A 302 9.32 -14.22 24.32
CA GLU A 302 8.32 -15.13 23.70
C GLU A 302 8.94 -16.15 22.73
N ARG A 303 10.19 -15.96 22.30
CA ARG A 303 10.93 -16.86 21.39
C ARG A 303 10.15 -17.23 20.14
N VAL A 304 9.56 -16.23 19.49
CA VAL A 304 8.75 -16.39 18.27
C VAL A 304 9.62 -16.95 17.15
N LYS A 305 9.12 -17.97 16.45
CA LYS A 305 9.88 -18.70 15.42
C LYS A 305 9.74 -18.11 14.03
N ASN A 306 8.76 -17.25 13.81
CA ASN A 306 8.55 -16.59 12.52
C ASN A 306 9.72 -15.66 12.19
N GLN A 307 10.01 -15.49 10.92
CA GLN A 307 10.88 -14.42 10.46
C GLN A 307 10.18 -13.07 10.60
N PHE A 308 10.93 -12.04 10.97
CA PHE A 308 10.41 -10.68 11.07
C PHE A 308 10.93 -9.81 9.94
N ILE A 309 10.07 -8.92 9.45
CA ILE A 309 10.45 -7.81 8.60
C ILE A 309 10.21 -6.55 9.44
N LEU A 310 11.26 -5.75 9.60
CA LEU A 310 11.28 -4.52 10.39
C LEU A 310 11.58 -3.35 9.46
N GLU A 311 11.07 -2.17 9.78
CA GLU A 311 11.32 -0.93 9.04
C GLU A 311 12.10 0.06 9.90
N LEU A 312 13.00 0.81 9.27
CA LEU A 312 13.62 2.01 9.85
C LEU A 312 13.38 3.20 8.90
N PHE A 313 12.85 4.27 9.45
CA PHE A 313 12.65 5.52 8.70
C PHE A 313 13.89 6.41 8.74
N SER A 314 14.76 6.18 9.72
CA SER A 314 16.06 6.84 9.89
C SER A 314 17.08 5.84 10.45
N PRO A 315 18.38 6.07 10.28
CA PRO A 315 19.42 5.24 10.89
C PRO A 315 19.23 5.07 12.40
N ALA A 316 19.38 3.84 12.88
CA ALA A 316 19.28 3.49 14.29
C ALA A 316 20.68 3.27 14.89
N SER A 317 20.78 3.27 16.22
CA SER A 317 22.04 2.94 16.91
C SER A 317 22.42 1.48 16.68
N GLY A 318 23.72 1.19 16.64
CA GLY A 318 24.22 -0.19 16.51
C GLY A 318 23.72 -1.11 17.61
N ASP A 319 23.55 -0.60 18.84
CA ASP A 319 23.00 -1.35 19.98
C ASP A 319 21.56 -1.78 19.73
N LEU A 320 20.71 -0.89 19.17
CA LEU A 320 19.32 -1.25 18.85
C LEU A 320 19.26 -2.29 17.73
N ILE A 321 20.10 -2.13 16.69
CA ILE A 321 20.17 -3.10 15.59
C ILE A 321 20.67 -4.47 16.10
N HIS A 322 21.66 -4.47 17.00
CA HIS A 322 22.11 -5.68 17.66
C HIS A 322 20.98 -6.34 18.45
N GLN A 323 20.21 -5.55 19.21
CA GLN A 323 19.05 -6.05 19.95
C GLN A 323 17.95 -6.61 19.02
N MET A 324 17.76 -6.02 17.82
CA MET A 324 16.88 -6.59 16.79
C MET A 324 17.34 -8.00 16.42
N GLY A 325 18.65 -8.21 16.20
CA GLY A 325 19.22 -9.53 15.88
C GLY A 325 19.04 -10.56 17.00
N LEU A 326 19.16 -10.15 18.26
CA LEU A 326 18.96 -11.01 19.43
C LEU A 326 17.48 -11.39 19.61
N SER A 327 16.57 -10.46 19.31
CA SER A 327 15.14 -10.63 19.55
C SER A 327 14.41 -11.30 18.39
N CYS A 328 14.88 -11.08 17.17
CA CYS A 328 14.28 -11.53 15.91
C CYS A 328 15.33 -12.26 15.06
N PRO A 329 15.71 -13.51 15.40
CA PRO A 329 16.70 -14.24 14.62
C PRO A 329 16.32 -14.32 13.12
N ASN A 330 17.29 -14.07 12.24
CA ASN A 330 17.07 -14.01 10.79
C ASN A 330 16.06 -12.93 10.34
N PHE A 331 16.02 -11.80 11.02
CA PHE A 331 15.18 -10.67 10.62
C PHE A 331 15.56 -10.10 9.25
N CYS A 332 14.64 -9.40 8.64
CA CYS A 332 14.88 -8.51 7.50
C CYS A 332 14.69 -7.09 7.95
N LEU A 333 15.48 -6.19 7.39
CA LEU A 333 15.41 -4.76 7.67
C LEU A 333 15.20 -4.00 6.38
N GLU A 334 14.23 -3.09 6.38
CA GLU A 334 13.91 -2.24 5.23
C GLU A 334 14.20 -0.78 5.59
N MET A 335 14.78 -0.05 4.64
CA MET A 335 15.07 1.37 4.79
C MET A 335 14.94 2.10 3.46
N SER A 336 14.31 3.28 3.48
CA SER A 336 14.10 4.12 2.29
C SER A 336 14.85 5.45 2.42
N PRO A 337 16.13 5.53 1.97
CA PRO A 337 16.89 6.77 1.94
C PRO A 337 16.40 7.75 0.87
N GLU A 338 15.51 7.35 -0.02
CA GLU A 338 14.99 8.10 -1.16
C GLU A 338 16.05 8.38 -2.23
N SER A 339 17.20 8.98 -1.89
CA SER A 339 18.32 9.30 -2.77
C SER A 339 19.66 9.16 -2.05
N HIS A 340 20.73 8.90 -2.80
CA HIS A 340 22.10 8.98 -2.31
C HIS A 340 22.57 10.44 -2.16
N ASP A 341 22.02 11.35 -2.98
CA ASP A 341 22.37 12.76 -2.96
C ASP A 341 21.82 13.42 -1.68
N PRO A 342 22.70 14.02 -0.83
CA PRO A 342 22.26 14.62 0.43
C PRO A 342 21.31 15.81 0.25
N GLU A 343 21.37 16.53 -0.88
CA GLU A 343 20.47 17.64 -1.14
C GLU A 343 19.06 17.14 -1.54
N VAL A 344 18.99 16.16 -2.42
CA VAL A 344 17.73 15.51 -2.80
C VAL A 344 17.09 14.84 -1.59
N ARG A 345 17.91 14.13 -0.78
CA ARG A 345 17.44 13.47 0.43
C ARG A 345 16.84 14.46 1.43
N ARG A 346 17.54 15.56 1.72
CA ARG A 346 17.01 16.63 2.61
C ARG A 346 15.77 17.28 2.05
N ALA A 347 15.74 17.56 0.74
CA ALA A 347 14.59 18.14 0.08
C ALA A 347 13.36 17.21 0.12
N SER A 348 13.56 15.90 0.25
CA SER A 348 12.50 14.89 0.42
C SER A 348 12.06 14.69 1.88
N GLY A 349 12.72 15.37 2.85
CA GLY A 349 12.39 15.27 4.27
C GLY A 349 13.19 14.23 5.05
N ARG A 350 14.31 13.71 4.50
CA ARG A 350 15.21 12.76 5.16
C ARG A 350 16.54 13.44 5.54
N HIS A 351 16.85 13.47 6.83
CA HIS A 351 17.93 14.32 7.39
C HIS A 351 19.10 13.52 7.97
N TYR A 352 19.66 12.57 7.20
CA TYR A 352 20.83 11.80 7.62
C TYR A 352 21.84 11.63 6.47
N SER A 353 23.08 11.27 6.80
CA SER A 353 24.18 11.16 5.84
C SER A 353 24.26 9.75 5.21
N ASN A 354 25.08 9.63 4.16
CA ASN A 354 25.37 8.33 3.55
C ASN A 354 26.15 7.43 4.51
N GLU A 355 27.07 8.01 5.29
CA GLU A 355 27.85 7.28 6.29
C GLU A 355 26.94 6.65 7.35
N ALA A 356 25.90 7.37 7.80
CA ALA A 356 24.93 6.83 8.75
C ALA A 356 24.10 5.68 8.14
N LEU A 357 23.70 5.79 6.87
CA LEU A 357 23.05 4.70 6.13
C LEU A 357 23.97 3.48 6.02
N GLU A 358 25.22 3.70 5.61
CA GLU A 358 26.22 2.65 5.42
C GLU A 358 26.58 1.96 6.75
N GLN A 359 26.65 2.72 7.85
CA GLN A 359 26.81 2.15 9.18
C GLN A 359 25.61 1.28 9.57
N THR A 360 24.37 1.74 9.31
CA THR A 360 23.15 0.96 9.55
C THR A 360 23.15 -0.36 8.77
N ILE A 361 23.58 -0.34 7.50
CA ILE A 361 23.71 -1.56 6.69
C ILE A 361 24.75 -2.50 7.31
N ASN A 362 25.91 -1.98 7.70
CA ASN A 362 26.98 -2.76 8.34
C ASN A 362 26.50 -3.43 9.63
N ASP A 363 25.83 -2.67 10.49
CA ASP A 363 25.34 -3.15 11.78
C ASP A 363 24.24 -4.20 11.60
N ALA A 364 23.32 -4.00 10.64
CA ALA A 364 22.28 -4.97 10.30
C ALA A 364 22.88 -6.29 9.82
N LEU A 365 23.83 -6.24 8.88
CA LEU A 365 24.50 -7.45 8.36
C LEU A 365 25.30 -8.16 9.47
N SER A 366 25.95 -7.40 10.36
CA SER A 366 26.71 -7.92 11.50
C SER A 366 25.81 -8.53 12.58
N ALA A 367 24.61 -7.98 12.78
CA ALA A 367 23.60 -8.50 13.71
C ALA A 367 22.85 -9.73 13.18
N GLY A 368 23.23 -10.28 12.03
CA GLY A 368 22.60 -11.47 11.46
C GLY A 368 21.36 -11.20 10.63
N CYS A 369 21.18 -9.95 10.17
CA CYS A 369 20.12 -9.62 9.22
C CYS A 369 20.19 -10.54 8.01
N ARG A 370 19.06 -11.17 7.66
CA ARG A 370 18.98 -12.10 6.54
C ARG A 370 18.83 -11.39 5.20
N ARG A 371 18.18 -10.23 5.21
CA ARG A 371 18.04 -9.37 4.05
C ARG A 371 17.92 -7.92 4.50
N MET A 372 18.78 -7.08 3.98
CA MET A 372 18.75 -5.63 4.13
C MET A 372 18.27 -5.02 2.82
N ASP A 373 17.06 -4.48 2.83
CA ASP A 373 16.43 -3.86 1.66
C ASP A 373 16.60 -2.35 1.72
N VAL A 374 17.18 -1.77 0.68
CA VAL A 374 17.41 -0.32 0.56
C VAL A 374 16.70 0.20 -0.68
N PHE A 375 15.74 1.11 -0.47
CA PHE A 375 14.88 1.63 -1.53
C PHE A 375 15.25 3.06 -1.91
N PHE A 376 15.54 3.26 -3.19
CA PHE A 376 15.72 4.58 -3.80
C PHE A 376 14.51 4.92 -4.66
N MET A 377 14.24 6.23 -4.84
CA MET A 377 13.06 6.71 -5.52
C MET A 377 13.41 7.70 -6.63
N ILE A 378 12.56 7.77 -7.67
CA ILE A 378 12.70 8.69 -8.80
C ILE A 378 11.49 9.61 -8.84
N GLY A 379 11.71 10.91 -9.15
CA GLY A 379 10.67 11.94 -9.19
C GLY A 379 10.64 12.81 -7.93
N LEU A 380 11.79 12.92 -7.26
CA LEU A 380 11.96 13.68 -6.03
C LEU A 380 12.31 15.17 -6.29
N PRO A 381 12.10 16.06 -5.30
CA PRO A 381 12.57 17.44 -5.38
C PRO A 381 14.08 17.50 -5.66
N LYS A 382 14.53 18.44 -6.49
CA LYS A 382 15.91 18.66 -6.91
C LYS A 382 16.57 17.52 -7.69
N GLN A 383 15.88 16.42 -7.92
CA GLN A 383 16.42 15.27 -8.61
C GLN A 383 16.43 15.47 -10.14
N THR A 384 17.57 15.24 -10.77
CA THR A 384 17.75 15.26 -12.23
C THR A 384 17.93 13.83 -12.76
N PRO A 385 17.80 13.59 -14.08
CA PRO A 385 18.16 12.30 -14.66
C PRO A 385 19.59 11.86 -14.31
N GLN A 386 20.54 12.79 -14.29
CA GLN A 386 21.92 12.49 -13.95
C GLN A 386 22.04 12.08 -12.48
N SER A 387 21.44 12.80 -11.54
CA SER A 387 21.52 12.43 -10.11
C SER A 387 20.85 11.07 -9.80
N VAL A 388 19.88 10.63 -10.63
CA VAL A 388 19.37 9.26 -10.57
C VAL A 388 20.44 8.26 -11.01
N MET A 389 21.17 8.54 -12.08
CA MET A 389 22.27 7.66 -12.54
C MET A 389 23.40 7.61 -11.50
N ASP A 390 23.74 8.75 -10.87
CA ASP A 390 24.70 8.81 -9.79
C ASP A 390 24.23 7.97 -8.56
N THR A 391 22.91 7.87 -8.34
CA THR A 391 22.35 6.93 -7.34
C THR A 391 22.61 5.48 -7.72
N ILE A 392 22.58 5.13 -9.01
CA ILE A 392 22.93 3.78 -9.46
C ILE A 392 24.43 3.51 -9.28
N ASP A 393 25.29 4.50 -9.53
CA ASP A 393 26.73 4.37 -9.27
C ASP A 393 27.01 4.20 -7.77
N TYR A 394 26.28 4.91 -6.90
CA TYR A 394 26.30 4.69 -5.45
C TYR A 394 25.81 3.29 -5.06
N CYS A 395 24.81 2.74 -5.73
CA CYS A 395 24.42 1.34 -5.55
C CYS A 395 25.59 0.39 -5.87
N GLY A 396 26.34 0.67 -6.94
CA GLY A 396 27.57 -0.06 -7.27
C GLY A 396 28.61 0.02 -6.16
N TYR A 397 28.87 1.22 -5.67
CA TYR A 397 29.77 1.45 -4.52
C TYR A 397 29.34 0.66 -3.27
N LEU A 398 28.04 0.63 -2.94
CA LEU A 398 27.55 -0.16 -1.81
C LEU A 398 27.79 -1.66 -2.01
N LEU A 399 27.55 -2.18 -3.21
CA LEU A 399 27.82 -3.59 -3.50
C LEU A 399 29.31 -3.92 -3.38
N ASP A 400 30.19 -3.03 -3.85
CA ASP A 400 31.64 -3.18 -3.69
C ASP A 400 32.05 -3.12 -2.22
N LYS A 401 31.60 -2.10 -1.48
CA LYS A 401 31.90 -1.88 -0.06
C LYS A 401 31.53 -3.08 0.80
N PHE A 402 30.38 -3.67 0.54
CA PHE A 402 29.88 -4.85 1.25
C PHE A 402 30.25 -6.17 0.52
N ARG A 403 31.25 -6.13 -0.38
CA ARG A 403 31.87 -7.30 -1.05
C ARG A 403 30.84 -8.20 -1.74
N GLY A 404 29.79 -7.62 -2.32
CA GLY A 404 28.72 -8.36 -2.98
C GLY A 404 27.92 -9.26 -2.02
N ASP A 405 27.80 -8.87 -0.74
CA ASP A 405 26.99 -9.63 0.23
C ASP A 405 25.56 -9.79 -0.32
N LYS A 406 25.16 -11.02 -0.55
CA LYS A 406 23.86 -11.36 -1.18
C LYS A 406 22.65 -11.00 -0.30
N ARG A 407 22.88 -10.66 0.96
CA ARG A 407 21.85 -10.18 1.88
C ARG A 407 21.50 -8.70 1.64
N LEU A 408 22.38 -7.93 0.99
CA LEU A 408 22.08 -6.55 0.62
C LEU A 408 21.30 -6.50 -0.69
N SER A 409 20.08 -5.99 -0.62
CA SER A 409 19.18 -5.84 -1.76
C SER A 409 18.89 -4.37 -2.01
N LEU A 410 19.24 -3.88 -3.19
CA LEU A 410 19.07 -2.48 -3.59
C LEU A 410 17.92 -2.38 -4.60
N PHE A 411 17.06 -1.39 -4.43
CA PHE A 411 15.90 -1.14 -5.27
C PHE A 411 15.83 0.32 -5.69
N ILE A 412 15.31 0.57 -6.89
CA ILE A 412 14.97 1.90 -7.37
C ILE A 412 13.65 1.84 -8.13
N ALA A 413 12.76 2.80 -7.87
CA ALA A 413 11.48 2.89 -8.54
C ALA A 413 10.99 4.34 -8.67
N PRO A 414 10.16 4.64 -9.68
CA PRO A 414 9.51 5.94 -9.74
C PRO A 414 8.47 6.13 -8.64
N LEU A 415 8.27 7.36 -8.19
CA LEU A 415 7.11 7.76 -7.40
C LEU A 415 5.87 7.72 -8.31
N ALA A 416 5.20 6.60 -8.34
CA ALA A 416 4.08 6.34 -9.24
C ALA A 416 3.00 5.50 -8.53
N PRO A 417 1.72 5.67 -8.91
CA PRO A 417 1.27 6.58 -9.97
C PRO A 417 1.17 8.04 -9.53
N PHE A 418 1.17 8.34 -8.24
CA PHE A 418 0.86 9.68 -7.74
C PHE A 418 1.88 10.19 -6.73
N LEU A 419 2.15 11.51 -6.79
CA LEU A 419 2.50 12.28 -5.61
C LEU A 419 1.21 12.39 -4.77
N ASP A 420 1.26 11.92 -3.53
CA ASP A 420 0.06 11.75 -2.72
C ASP A 420 -0.63 13.09 -2.40
N PRO A 421 -1.93 13.25 -2.69
CA PRO A 421 -2.72 14.35 -2.15
C PRO A 421 -2.65 14.39 -0.62
N GLY A 422 -2.52 15.59 -0.08
CA GLY A 422 -2.28 15.82 1.36
C GLY A 422 -0.80 15.83 1.74
N SER A 423 0.11 15.38 0.88
CA SER A 423 1.55 15.53 1.10
C SER A 423 2.00 16.98 0.97
N LEU A 424 3.13 17.31 1.60
CA LEU A 424 3.71 18.65 1.50
C LEU A 424 4.02 19.05 0.06
N GLY A 425 4.53 18.11 -0.76
CA GLY A 425 4.82 18.34 -2.17
C GLY A 425 3.57 18.61 -3.01
N PHE A 426 2.45 17.98 -2.68
CA PHE A 426 1.18 18.19 -3.38
C PHE A 426 0.49 19.50 -2.95
N GLU A 427 0.50 19.81 -1.66
CA GLU A 427 -0.16 21.00 -1.10
C GLU A 427 0.62 22.30 -1.32
N GLN A 428 1.95 22.21 -1.38
CA GLN A 428 2.85 23.34 -1.56
C GLN A 428 3.81 23.10 -2.74
N PRO A 429 3.28 22.84 -3.95
CA PRO A 429 4.09 22.38 -5.07
C PRO A 429 5.21 23.33 -5.45
N ASP A 430 4.94 24.65 -5.48
CA ASP A 430 5.95 25.66 -5.82
C ASP A 430 7.14 25.66 -4.85
N ARG A 431 6.89 25.36 -3.56
CA ARG A 431 7.95 25.30 -2.56
C ARG A 431 8.88 24.11 -2.77
N TYR A 432 8.35 23.00 -3.27
CA TYR A 432 9.09 21.75 -3.43
C TYR A 432 9.45 21.44 -4.89
N GLY A 433 9.17 22.37 -5.81
CA GLY A 433 9.50 22.24 -7.23
C GLY A 433 8.65 21.20 -7.96
N TYR A 434 7.41 21.02 -7.56
CA TYR A 434 6.44 20.18 -8.26
C TYR A 434 5.51 20.98 -9.15
N ARG A 435 5.07 20.38 -10.25
CA ARG A 435 4.01 20.87 -11.13
C ARG A 435 2.89 19.84 -11.14
N ILE A 436 1.80 20.15 -10.44
CA ILE A 436 0.68 19.23 -10.30
C ILE A 436 -0.18 19.22 -11.56
N ARG A 437 -0.42 18.03 -12.11
CA ARG A 437 -1.19 17.78 -13.33
C ARG A 437 -2.64 17.41 -13.05
N PHE A 438 -2.90 16.70 -11.95
CA PHE A 438 -4.24 16.32 -11.50
C PHE A 438 -4.43 16.81 -10.09
N ARG A 439 -5.53 17.53 -9.84
CA ARG A 439 -5.87 18.04 -8.51
C ARG A 439 -7.16 17.44 -7.96
N THR A 440 -8.11 17.14 -8.84
CA THR A 440 -9.41 16.62 -8.47
C THR A 440 -9.45 15.09 -8.46
N LEU A 441 -10.37 14.52 -7.72
CA LEU A 441 -10.60 13.07 -7.70
C LEU A 441 -10.90 12.53 -9.10
N GLU A 442 -11.70 13.26 -9.89
CA GLU A 442 -12.06 12.85 -11.24
C GLU A 442 -10.85 12.85 -12.19
N GLU A 443 -9.97 13.87 -12.12
CA GLU A 443 -8.75 13.88 -12.91
C GLU A 443 -7.85 12.68 -12.58
N HIS A 444 -7.67 12.35 -11.30
CA HIS A 444 -6.92 11.17 -10.88
C HIS A 444 -7.59 9.87 -11.37
N ARG A 445 -8.91 9.79 -11.27
CA ARG A 445 -9.69 8.64 -11.75
C ARG A 445 -9.50 8.43 -13.26
N GLN A 446 -9.52 9.50 -14.04
CA GLN A 446 -9.25 9.45 -15.48
C GLN A 446 -7.78 9.11 -15.77
N GLY A 447 -6.84 9.67 -15.03
CA GLY A 447 -5.43 9.37 -15.14
C GLY A 447 -5.10 7.89 -14.97
N LEU A 448 -5.80 7.19 -14.07
CA LEU A 448 -5.59 5.74 -13.82
C LEU A 448 -5.92 4.85 -15.03
N VAL A 449 -6.79 5.30 -15.93
CA VAL A 449 -7.15 4.56 -17.15
C VAL A 449 -6.42 5.05 -18.39
N ALA A 450 -5.44 5.93 -18.22
CA ALA A 450 -4.60 6.38 -19.33
C ALA A 450 -3.82 5.21 -19.96
N PRO A 451 -3.53 5.25 -21.27
CA PRO A 451 -2.93 4.10 -21.98
C PRO A 451 -1.54 3.70 -21.50
N SER A 452 -0.82 4.59 -20.83
CA SER A 452 0.50 4.32 -20.25
C SER A 452 0.62 5.00 -18.88
N TRP A 453 1.30 4.33 -17.95
CA TRP A 453 1.57 4.81 -16.60
C TRP A 453 2.24 6.19 -16.57
N LYS A 454 3.02 6.54 -17.59
CA LYS A 454 3.58 7.89 -17.74
C LYS A 454 2.50 8.96 -17.67
N TYR A 455 1.34 8.70 -18.25
CA TYR A 455 0.21 9.62 -18.27
C TYR A 455 -0.65 9.57 -17.00
N SER A 456 -0.47 8.54 -16.16
CA SER A 456 -1.12 8.48 -14.85
C SER A 456 -0.40 9.29 -13.78
N LEU A 457 0.86 9.71 -14.03
CA LEU A 457 1.59 10.57 -13.09
C LEU A 457 0.85 11.91 -12.93
N ASN A 458 0.44 12.21 -11.71
CA ASN A 458 -0.26 13.47 -11.39
C ASN A 458 0.68 14.66 -11.25
N TYR A 459 1.98 14.47 -11.47
CA TYR A 459 3.00 15.49 -11.26
C TYR A 459 4.11 15.45 -12.30
N GLU A 460 4.82 16.54 -12.37
CA GLU A 460 6.18 16.70 -12.91
C GLU A 460 7.00 17.44 -11.86
N THR A 461 8.31 17.45 -12.02
CA THR A 461 9.18 18.31 -11.21
C THR A 461 9.77 19.43 -12.05
N GLU A 462 10.34 20.46 -11.45
CA GLU A 462 11.09 21.48 -12.16
C GLU A 462 12.29 20.91 -12.93
N TRP A 463 12.79 19.74 -12.47
CA TRP A 463 14.01 19.09 -12.99
C TRP A 463 13.70 17.96 -13.98
N MET A 464 12.51 17.38 -13.95
CA MET A 464 12.13 16.26 -14.82
C MET A 464 10.65 16.35 -15.21
N SER A 465 10.36 16.32 -16.52
CA SER A 465 9.03 16.09 -17.05
C SER A 465 8.58 14.63 -16.80
N ARG A 466 7.28 14.33 -16.95
CA ARG A 466 6.76 12.96 -16.87
C ARG A 466 7.47 11.99 -17.83
N HIS A 467 7.81 12.47 -19.02
CA HIS A 467 8.57 11.68 -20.00
C HIS A 467 9.98 11.37 -19.47
N GLN A 468 10.69 12.36 -18.96
CA GLN A 468 12.02 12.15 -18.37
C GLN A 468 11.99 11.26 -17.14
N ILE A 469 10.97 11.37 -16.26
CA ILE A 469 10.78 10.47 -15.12
C ILE A 469 10.64 9.03 -15.61
N ALA A 470 9.80 8.77 -16.63
CA ALA A 470 9.57 7.44 -17.14
C ALA A 470 10.81 6.84 -17.82
N GLU A 471 11.48 7.62 -18.68
CA GLU A 471 12.70 7.20 -19.35
C GLU A 471 13.84 6.91 -18.37
N THR A 472 14.03 7.82 -17.39
CA THR A 472 15.04 7.65 -16.34
C THR A 472 14.75 6.43 -15.48
N ALA A 473 13.49 6.13 -15.19
CA ALA A 473 13.10 4.95 -14.44
C ALA A 473 13.49 3.66 -15.17
N TYR A 474 13.17 3.55 -16.46
CA TYR A 474 13.58 2.37 -17.24
C TYR A 474 15.10 2.22 -17.29
N GLU A 475 15.84 3.31 -17.55
CA GLU A 475 17.30 3.28 -17.62
C GLU A 475 17.92 2.89 -16.26
N ALA A 476 17.45 3.49 -15.18
CA ALA A 476 17.93 3.20 -13.83
C ALA A 476 17.73 1.73 -13.43
N ILE A 477 16.55 1.19 -13.70
CA ILE A 477 16.23 -0.21 -13.39
C ILE A 477 17.11 -1.15 -14.22
N LEU A 478 17.33 -0.86 -15.51
CA LEU A 478 18.24 -1.64 -16.38
C LEU A 478 19.66 -1.64 -15.82
N ARG A 479 20.21 -0.47 -15.48
CA ARG A 479 21.58 -0.36 -14.94
C ARG A 479 21.72 -1.08 -13.61
N LEU A 480 20.76 -0.90 -12.69
CA LEU A 480 20.77 -1.56 -11.38
C LEU A 480 20.70 -3.09 -11.55
N ASN A 481 19.88 -3.58 -12.48
CA ASN A 481 19.78 -5.01 -12.77
C ASN A 481 21.12 -5.59 -13.24
N ARG A 482 21.83 -4.89 -14.14
CA ARG A 482 23.18 -5.25 -14.59
C ARG A 482 24.21 -5.25 -13.46
N LEU A 483 24.16 -4.24 -12.59
CA LEU A 483 25.03 -4.16 -11.41
C LEU A 483 24.81 -5.36 -10.48
N LYS A 484 23.57 -5.68 -10.14
CA LYS A 484 23.23 -6.84 -9.32
C LYS A 484 23.76 -8.16 -9.93
N ALA A 485 23.68 -8.32 -11.25
CA ALA A 485 24.20 -9.50 -11.92
C ALA A 485 25.72 -9.58 -11.86
N ARG A 486 26.46 -8.47 -12.11
CA ARG A 486 27.91 -8.41 -12.01
C ARG A 486 28.43 -8.79 -10.63
N HIS A 487 27.73 -8.37 -9.57
CA HIS A 487 28.09 -8.72 -8.19
C HIS A 487 27.52 -10.08 -7.73
N GLY A 488 26.83 -10.80 -8.62
CA GLY A 488 26.28 -12.13 -8.31
C GLY A 488 25.09 -12.12 -7.34
N ASN A 489 24.48 -10.93 -7.09
CA ASN A 489 23.27 -10.82 -6.28
C ASN A 489 22.06 -11.42 -6.99
N ILE A 490 22.05 -11.44 -8.32
CA ILE A 490 21.07 -12.14 -9.14
C ILE A 490 21.76 -12.99 -10.22
N PRO A 491 21.16 -14.13 -10.62
CA PRO A 491 21.68 -14.92 -11.73
C PRO A 491 21.68 -14.13 -13.05
N GLN A 492 22.73 -14.30 -13.89
CA GLN A 492 22.86 -13.61 -15.17
C GLN A 492 21.64 -13.80 -16.09
N LYS A 493 21.13 -15.05 -16.21
CA LYS A 493 19.92 -15.34 -17.01
C LYS A 493 18.69 -14.56 -16.56
N LEU A 494 18.61 -14.29 -15.26
CA LEU A 494 17.51 -13.53 -14.69
C LEU A 494 17.62 -12.04 -15.04
N ALA A 495 18.85 -11.50 -14.98
CA ALA A 495 19.14 -10.14 -15.41
C ALA A 495 18.79 -9.93 -16.88
N GLU A 496 19.23 -10.83 -17.77
CA GLU A 496 18.96 -10.79 -19.21
C GLU A 496 17.45 -10.84 -19.51
N ALA A 497 16.71 -11.75 -18.85
CA ALA A 497 15.26 -11.81 -18.97
C ALA A 497 14.57 -10.53 -18.46
N GLY A 498 15.10 -9.94 -17.39
CA GLY A 498 14.64 -8.64 -16.87
C GLY A 498 14.88 -7.50 -17.86
N GLU A 499 16.08 -7.44 -18.47
CA GLU A 499 16.41 -6.43 -19.47
C GLU A 499 15.50 -6.49 -20.68
N GLN A 500 15.26 -7.67 -21.25
CA GLN A 500 14.37 -7.85 -22.40
C GLN A 500 12.95 -7.34 -22.09
N ARG A 501 12.46 -7.60 -20.88
CA ARG A 501 11.13 -7.16 -20.45
C ARG A 501 11.04 -5.64 -20.29
N ILE A 502 12.05 -5.04 -19.67
CA ILE A 502 12.11 -3.59 -19.46
C ILE A 502 12.22 -2.87 -20.81
N GLN A 503 13.05 -3.38 -21.74
CA GLN A 503 13.17 -2.83 -23.09
C GLN A 503 11.84 -2.92 -23.84
N ALA A 504 11.17 -4.08 -23.81
CA ALA A 504 9.85 -4.25 -24.42
C ALA A 504 8.81 -3.29 -23.84
N ALA A 505 8.83 -3.05 -22.51
CA ALA A 505 7.92 -2.07 -21.87
C ALA A 505 8.23 -0.64 -22.30
N ARG A 506 9.50 -0.27 -22.40
CA ARG A 506 9.94 1.05 -22.89
C ARG A 506 9.56 1.28 -24.34
N GLU A 507 9.79 0.30 -25.22
CA GLU A 507 9.39 0.36 -26.62
C GLU A 507 7.86 0.48 -26.77
N MET A 508 7.11 -0.26 -25.97
CA MET A 508 5.66 -0.17 -25.95
C MET A 508 5.18 1.21 -25.50
N MET A 509 5.84 1.84 -24.51
CA MET A 509 5.53 3.20 -24.10
C MET A 509 5.72 4.19 -25.26
N HIS A 510 6.83 4.07 -26.03
CA HIS A 510 7.06 4.93 -27.20
C HIS A 510 6.03 4.70 -28.31
N ARG A 511 5.65 3.44 -28.57
CA ARG A 511 4.57 3.14 -29.56
C ARG A 511 3.25 3.75 -29.14
N ILE A 512 2.91 3.72 -27.85
CA ILE A 512 1.71 4.39 -27.33
C ILE A 512 1.81 5.91 -27.54
N ASP A 513 2.97 6.52 -27.29
CA ASP A 513 3.19 7.95 -27.51
C ASP A 513 2.98 8.34 -28.96
N ASP A 514 3.53 7.57 -29.90
CA ASP A 514 3.36 7.79 -31.34
C ASP A 514 1.90 7.70 -31.76
N ILE A 515 1.17 6.72 -31.26
CA ILE A 515 -0.27 6.56 -31.53
C ILE A 515 -1.06 7.76 -30.99
N LEU A 516 -0.81 8.16 -29.74
CA LEU A 516 -1.48 9.32 -29.14
C LEU A 516 -1.22 10.63 -29.88
N SER A 517 -0.04 10.77 -30.50
CA SER A 517 0.31 11.96 -31.28
C SER A 517 -0.48 12.10 -32.58
N ARG A 518 -1.05 11.02 -33.14
CA ARG A 518 -1.77 10.99 -34.44
C ARG A 518 -3.25 11.33 -34.34
N GLY A 519 -3.83 11.47 -33.17
CA GLY A 519 -5.17 12.00 -32.92
C GLY A 519 -6.36 11.03 -32.98
N ASN A 520 -6.29 9.90 -33.70
CA ASN A 520 -7.35 8.88 -33.75
C ASN A 520 -6.83 7.55 -33.20
N TYR A 521 -6.70 7.48 -31.89
CA TYR A 521 -5.90 6.46 -31.22
C TYR A 521 -6.68 5.28 -30.62
N GLN A 522 -8.01 5.35 -30.48
CA GLN A 522 -8.74 4.33 -29.74
C GLN A 522 -8.72 2.95 -30.40
N GLU A 523 -8.86 2.91 -31.72
CA GLU A 523 -8.84 1.66 -32.48
C GLU A 523 -7.43 1.06 -32.49
N GLU A 524 -6.41 1.88 -32.79
CA GLU A 524 -5.01 1.44 -32.80
C GLU A 524 -4.56 0.92 -31.43
N LEU A 525 -4.93 1.60 -30.33
CA LEU A 525 -4.64 1.12 -28.97
C LEU A 525 -5.33 -0.20 -28.66
N SER A 526 -6.55 -0.41 -29.13
CA SER A 526 -7.27 -1.66 -28.90
C SER A 526 -6.55 -2.86 -29.52
N HIS A 527 -5.91 -2.69 -30.68
CA HIS A 527 -5.11 -3.71 -31.34
C HIS A 527 -3.85 -4.07 -30.56
N LEU A 528 -3.29 -3.15 -29.77
CA LEU A 528 -2.11 -3.39 -28.95
C LEU A 528 -2.41 -4.15 -27.64
N LYS A 529 -3.68 -4.32 -27.27
CA LYS A 529 -4.04 -4.89 -25.95
C LYS A 529 -3.33 -6.21 -25.65
N ALA A 530 -3.30 -7.14 -26.61
CA ALA A 530 -2.67 -8.44 -26.39
C ALA A 530 -1.14 -8.35 -26.19
N GLU A 531 -0.49 -7.36 -26.83
CA GLU A 531 0.95 -7.13 -26.66
C GLU A 531 1.22 -6.44 -25.31
N ILE A 532 0.43 -5.43 -24.96
CA ILE A 532 0.50 -4.74 -23.68
C ILE A 532 0.26 -5.72 -22.52
N ASP A 533 -0.76 -6.59 -22.62
CA ASP A 533 -1.04 -7.59 -21.60
C ASP A 533 0.16 -8.56 -21.39
N ARG A 534 0.90 -8.88 -22.45
CA ARG A 534 2.12 -9.70 -22.36
C ARG A 534 3.25 -8.96 -21.63
N VAL A 535 3.44 -7.68 -21.92
CA VAL A 535 4.44 -6.84 -21.24
C VAL A 535 4.08 -6.66 -19.76
N ASN A 536 2.80 -6.45 -19.45
CA ASN A 536 2.29 -6.26 -18.08
C ASN A 536 2.37 -7.52 -17.20
N MET A 537 2.50 -8.71 -17.77
CA MET A 537 2.52 -9.96 -16.99
C MET A 537 3.82 -10.20 -16.21
N PHE A 538 4.82 -9.34 -16.37
CA PHE A 538 6.15 -9.55 -15.79
C PHE A 538 6.52 -8.45 -14.79
N PRO A 539 6.59 -8.76 -13.48
CA PRO A 539 7.15 -7.83 -12.51
C PRO A 539 8.63 -7.55 -12.83
N VAL A 540 9.09 -6.35 -12.51
CA VAL A 540 10.49 -5.92 -12.70
C VAL A 540 11.46 -6.79 -11.91
N SER A 541 11.05 -7.22 -10.71
CA SER A 541 11.81 -8.15 -9.86
C SER A 541 11.10 -9.50 -9.79
N GLU A 542 11.87 -10.58 -9.82
CA GLU A 542 11.27 -11.91 -9.61
C GLU A 542 10.82 -12.10 -8.16
N LYS A 543 9.69 -12.76 -7.98
CA LYS A 543 9.15 -13.08 -6.66
C LYS A 543 10.15 -13.73 -5.72
N ARG A 544 11.04 -14.57 -6.24
CA ARG A 544 12.08 -15.24 -5.44
C ARG A 544 13.09 -14.29 -4.82
N GLN A 545 13.27 -13.09 -5.39
CA GLN A 545 14.13 -12.05 -4.82
C GLN A 545 13.45 -11.33 -3.65
N LEU A 546 12.13 -11.33 -3.64
CA LEU A 546 11.30 -10.59 -2.71
C LEU A 546 10.75 -11.47 -1.58
N GLU A 547 10.60 -12.78 -1.83
CA GLU A 547 10.04 -13.73 -0.86
C GLU A 547 11.14 -14.32 0.03
N LEU A 548 10.92 -14.28 1.32
CA LEU A 548 11.75 -15.00 2.29
C LEU A 548 11.46 -16.51 2.22
N PRO A 549 12.45 -17.38 2.48
CA PRO A 549 12.21 -18.80 2.51
C PRO A 549 11.21 -19.17 3.61
N VAL A 550 10.11 -19.75 3.23
CA VAL A 550 9.11 -20.30 4.15
C VAL A 550 9.17 -21.82 4.09
N GLY A 551 9.19 -22.49 5.26
CA GLY A 551 9.21 -23.93 5.37
C GLY A 551 8.02 -24.62 4.68
N LEU A 552 8.05 -25.97 4.58
CA LEU A 552 7.01 -26.76 3.91
C LEU A 552 5.61 -26.54 4.52
N VAL A 553 5.55 -26.48 5.84
CA VAL A 553 4.30 -26.20 6.57
C VAL A 553 4.14 -24.69 6.74
N LYS A 554 3.34 -24.08 5.90
CA LYS A 554 3.15 -22.63 5.86
C LYS A 554 2.02 -22.16 6.77
N LEU A 555 0.92 -22.90 6.82
CA LEU A 555 -0.26 -22.63 7.64
C LEU A 555 -0.57 -23.84 8.49
N LYS A 556 -0.89 -23.61 9.77
CA LYS A 556 -1.15 -24.64 10.78
C LYS A 556 -2.66 -24.90 10.88
N PHE A 557 -3.27 -25.38 9.81
CA PHE A 557 -4.73 -25.58 9.73
C PHE A 557 -5.30 -26.45 10.84
N TRP A 558 -4.53 -27.41 11.38
CA TRP A 558 -4.99 -28.27 12.49
C TRP A 558 -5.25 -27.49 13.79
N ARG A 559 -4.60 -26.33 14.00
CA ARG A 559 -4.84 -25.48 15.16
C ARG A 559 -6.11 -24.63 15.06
N LEU A 560 -6.83 -24.74 13.95
CA LEU A 560 -8.12 -24.06 13.74
C LEU A 560 -9.27 -24.79 14.41
N PHE A 561 -9.07 -26.07 14.74
CA PHE A 561 -10.08 -26.97 15.30
C PHE A 561 -9.88 -27.22 16.80
N TRP A 562 -8.84 -26.64 17.36
CA TRP A 562 -8.51 -26.63 18.79
C TRP A 562 -8.47 -25.16 19.28
#